data_4ae2dad55643a6652cd1b9abb2568ac8
#
_entry.id   4ae2dad55643a6652cd1b9abb2568ac8
#
_cell.length_a   1.000
_cell.length_b   1.000
_cell.length_c   1.000
_cell.angle_alpha   90.00
_cell.angle_beta   90.00
_cell.angle_gamma   90.00
#
_symmetry.space_group_name_H-M   'P 1'
#
loop_
_entity.id
_entity.type
_entity.pdbx_description
1 polymer ?
#
loop_
_entity_poly.entity_id
_entity_poly.type
_entity_poly.pdbx_seq_one_letter_code
_entity_poly.pdbx_strand_id
1 'polypeptide(L)'
;MTSASVIRAAVSSKILNKVDRFFSNRLTAIFVELVQNSRRAGATLISVVTETTSKGTRIEFEDNGTGIDDFAKLLSLGDSKWDAATDRSEDPAGFGFFSIIHSGATVLSNGLRAHISTAAFLGNEDVAIEPTDVGPTQGTRIVFVRSENLATVAQALKEVVRFGSVDVTLNGVMLPREDFLKDSLYTKLVNGVRIGVFAGGGYRTPCNFHGSVTDIRTGGDPFRLESAILPAAELRYATTSDIYVKLDVVETSSLHQAAGSYGSGSGRCVQGVDPRVSHCDA
;
A
#
# COMPACT_ATOMS: atom_id res chain seq x y z
N MET A 1 -6.55 18.84 33.55
CA MET A 1 -5.51 19.48 32.73
C MET A 1 -4.68 18.37 32.12
N THR A 2 -4.92 18.03 30.86
CA THR A 2 -4.11 17.05 30.12
C THR A 2 -2.78 17.73 29.80
N SER A 3 -1.68 17.21 30.32
CA SER A 3 -0.34 17.73 30.01
C SER A 3 0.01 17.42 28.56
N ALA A 4 0.58 18.38 27.85
CA ALA A 4 1.15 18.16 26.53
C ALA A 4 2.25 17.07 26.63
N SER A 5 2.21 16.08 25.73
CA SER A 5 3.28 15.09 25.59
C SER A 5 4.19 15.45 24.42
N VAL A 6 5.45 15.04 24.50
CA VAL A 6 6.47 15.31 23.47
C VAL A 6 6.98 14.00 22.91
N ILE A 7 7.06 13.91 21.57
CA ILE A 7 7.64 12.77 20.87
C ILE A 7 8.80 13.23 19.95
N ARG A 8 9.76 12.33 19.72
CA ARG A 8 10.90 12.58 18.81
C ARG A 8 11.06 11.42 17.85
N ALA A 9 11.37 11.71 16.58
CA ALA A 9 11.68 10.69 15.59
C ALA A 9 12.95 9.92 15.99
N ALA A 10 12.87 8.59 15.96
CA ALA A 10 14.00 7.69 16.18
C ALA A 10 14.47 7.10 14.86
N VAL A 11 15.28 7.85 14.09
CA VAL A 11 15.74 7.44 12.77
C VAL A 11 17.25 7.58 12.64
N SER A 12 17.90 6.56 12.08
CA SER A 12 19.33 6.67 11.73
C SER A 12 19.51 7.65 10.56
N SER A 13 20.40 8.64 10.70
CA SER A 13 20.76 9.59 9.63
C SER A 13 21.18 8.92 8.33
N LYS A 14 21.70 7.70 8.37
CA LYS A 14 22.05 6.91 7.17
C LYS A 14 20.82 6.43 6.39
N ILE A 15 19.70 6.19 7.07
CA ILE A 15 18.44 5.79 6.42
C ILE A 15 17.79 7.00 5.78
N LEU A 16 17.80 8.14 6.45
CA LEU A 16 17.22 9.40 5.97
C LEU A 16 17.74 9.80 4.59
N ASN A 17 19.06 9.68 4.37
CA ASN A 17 19.68 9.95 3.06
C ASN A 17 19.23 8.98 1.95
N LYS A 18 18.57 7.87 2.30
CA LYS A 18 18.01 6.91 1.35
C LYS A 18 16.50 7.11 1.14
N VAL A 19 15.83 7.76 2.07
CA VAL A 19 14.37 8.02 2.02
C VAL A 19 14.02 8.77 0.74
N ASP A 20 14.79 9.76 0.31
CA ASP A 20 14.62 10.48 -0.96
C ASP A 20 14.62 9.58 -2.20
N ARG A 21 15.31 8.44 -2.14
CA ARG A 21 15.36 7.48 -3.24
C ARG A 21 14.15 6.55 -3.24
N PHE A 22 13.58 6.28 -2.08
CA PHE A 22 12.41 5.42 -1.93
C PHE A 22 11.11 6.20 -2.13
N PHE A 23 11.04 7.41 -1.58
CA PHE A 23 9.89 8.31 -1.74
C PHE A 23 10.20 9.35 -2.80
N SER A 24 9.79 9.06 -4.00
CA SER A 24 10.02 9.91 -5.19
C SER A 24 9.34 11.28 -5.14
N ASN A 25 9.01 11.84 -3.97
CA ASN A 25 8.31 13.12 -3.76
C ASN A 25 7.12 13.36 -4.74
N ARG A 26 6.55 12.29 -5.30
CA ARG A 26 5.43 12.37 -6.23
C ARG A 26 4.12 12.33 -5.47
N LEU A 27 3.18 13.16 -5.87
CA LEU A 27 1.83 13.16 -5.29
C LEU A 27 1.15 11.80 -5.33
N THR A 28 1.30 11.05 -6.41
CA THR A 28 0.75 9.69 -6.54
C THR A 28 1.29 8.76 -5.45
N ALA A 29 2.60 8.81 -5.15
CA ALA A 29 3.19 7.98 -4.10
C ALA A 29 2.64 8.38 -2.72
N ILE A 30 2.51 9.68 -2.44
CA ILE A 30 1.92 10.19 -1.21
C ILE A 30 0.47 9.69 -1.06
N PHE A 31 -0.35 9.86 -2.09
CA PHE A 31 -1.75 9.43 -2.03
C PHE A 31 -1.90 7.91 -1.93
N VAL A 32 -1.05 7.12 -2.60
CA VAL A 32 -1.05 5.67 -2.43
C VAL A 32 -0.87 5.30 -0.97
N GLU A 33 0.13 5.87 -0.31
CA GLU A 33 0.42 5.56 1.10
C GLU A 33 -0.70 6.03 2.04
N LEU A 34 -1.23 7.24 1.85
CA LEU A 34 -2.32 7.75 2.67
C LEU A 34 -3.58 6.89 2.51
N VAL A 35 -3.96 6.54 1.27
CA VAL A 35 -5.12 5.68 0.99
C VAL A 35 -4.93 4.28 1.58
N GLN A 36 -3.73 3.70 1.45
CA GLN A 36 -3.43 2.38 2.03
C GLN A 36 -3.51 2.41 3.57
N ASN A 37 -2.99 3.46 4.21
CA ASN A 37 -3.07 3.61 5.66
C ASN A 37 -4.52 3.75 6.13
N SER A 38 -5.33 4.58 5.44
CA SER A 38 -6.76 4.71 5.72
C SER A 38 -7.50 3.37 5.57
N ARG A 39 -7.22 2.62 4.50
CA ARG A 39 -7.79 1.28 4.28
C ARG A 39 -7.43 0.32 5.42
N ARG A 40 -6.16 0.28 5.84
CA ARG A 40 -5.70 -0.54 6.98
C ARG A 40 -6.35 -0.13 8.29
N ALA A 41 -6.63 1.17 8.46
CA ALA A 41 -7.39 1.70 9.59
C ALA A 41 -8.89 1.40 9.51
N GLY A 42 -9.35 0.62 8.52
CA GLY A 42 -10.77 0.26 8.34
C GLY A 42 -11.64 1.39 7.81
N ALA A 43 -11.06 2.42 7.20
CA ALA A 43 -11.82 3.50 6.61
C ALA A 43 -12.70 3.00 5.45
N THR A 44 -13.94 3.48 5.40
CA THR A 44 -14.88 3.27 4.30
C THR A 44 -15.01 4.49 3.40
N LEU A 45 -14.63 5.66 3.92
CA LEU A 45 -14.70 6.94 3.23
C LEU A 45 -13.45 7.77 3.51
N ILE A 46 -12.91 8.36 2.45
CA ILE A 46 -11.87 9.37 2.50
C ILE A 46 -12.42 10.67 1.90
N SER A 47 -12.26 11.78 2.60
CA SER A 47 -12.59 13.12 2.12
C SER A 47 -11.31 13.90 1.85
N VAL A 48 -11.13 14.38 0.63
CA VAL A 48 -10.01 15.26 0.26
C VAL A 48 -10.54 16.63 -0.10
N VAL A 49 -10.07 17.65 0.62
CA VAL A 49 -10.38 19.06 0.33
C VAL A 49 -9.10 19.75 -0.12
N THR A 50 -9.20 20.53 -1.18
CA THR A 50 -8.06 21.25 -1.75
C THR A 50 -8.33 22.73 -1.88
N GLU A 51 -7.34 23.56 -1.55
CA GLU A 51 -7.42 25.01 -1.59
C GLU A 51 -6.12 25.60 -2.17
N THR A 52 -6.24 26.60 -3.05
CA THR A 52 -5.09 27.32 -3.56
C THR A 52 -4.55 28.28 -2.51
N THR A 53 -3.24 28.24 -2.29
CA THR A 53 -2.52 29.15 -1.39
C THR A 53 -1.38 29.85 -2.14
N SER A 54 -0.75 30.84 -1.51
CA SER A 54 0.46 31.51 -2.06
C SER A 54 1.65 30.56 -2.22
N LYS A 55 1.64 29.40 -1.55
CA LYS A 55 2.71 28.38 -1.59
C LYS A 55 2.35 27.18 -2.47
N GLY A 56 1.21 27.19 -3.14
CA GLY A 56 0.69 26.10 -3.94
C GLY A 56 -0.67 25.60 -3.46
N THR A 57 -0.89 24.29 -3.42
CA THR A 57 -2.17 23.71 -3.01
C THR A 57 -2.07 23.17 -1.58
N ARG A 58 -2.95 23.69 -0.70
CA ARG A 58 -3.23 23.07 0.60
C ARG A 58 -4.13 21.86 0.37
N ILE A 59 -3.74 20.74 0.93
CA ILE A 59 -4.46 19.46 0.85
C ILE A 59 -4.85 19.08 2.26
N GLU A 60 -6.13 18.84 2.46
CA GLU A 60 -6.69 18.27 3.67
C GLU A 60 -7.22 16.89 3.32
N PHE A 61 -6.60 15.87 3.85
CA PHE A 61 -6.93 14.45 3.63
C PHE A 61 -7.49 13.89 4.93
N GLU A 62 -8.74 13.44 4.92
CA GLU A 62 -9.42 12.93 6.10
C GLU A 62 -10.03 11.56 5.81
N ASP A 63 -9.84 10.62 6.70
CA ASP A 63 -10.49 9.31 6.69
C ASP A 63 -11.39 9.12 7.92
N ASN A 64 -12.32 8.18 7.81
CA ASN A 64 -13.22 7.76 8.88
C ASN A 64 -12.81 6.44 9.54
N GLY A 65 -11.52 6.08 9.49
CA GLY A 65 -10.99 4.86 10.11
C GLY A 65 -10.91 4.92 11.63
N THR A 66 -10.15 4.03 12.23
CA THR A 66 -9.99 3.95 13.70
C THR A 66 -9.20 5.12 14.30
N GLY A 67 -8.48 5.87 13.46
CA GLY A 67 -7.60 6.95 13.92
C GLY A 67 -6.24 6.44 14.44
N ILE A 68 -5.51 7.36 15.08
CA ILE A 68 -4.15 7.14 15.60
C ILE A 68 -4.17 7.12 17.11
N ASP A 69 -3.84 5.97 17.70
CA ASP A 69 -3.76 5.81 19.16
C ASP A 69 -2.45 6.34 19.75
N ASP A 70 -1.37 6.21 18.98
CA ASP A 70 -0.03 6.60 19.40
C ASP A 70 0.68 7.37 18.27
N PHE A 71 0.78 8.68 18.43
CA PHE A 71 1.43 9.57 17.46
C PHE A 71 2.94 9.30 17.29
N ALA A 72 3.60 8.64 18.25
CA ALA A 72 5.00 8.25 18.10
C ALA A 72 5.20 7.27 16.92
N LYS A 73 4.17 6.51 16.57
CA LYS A 73 4.18 5.61 15.40
C LYS A 73 4.41 6.36 14.10
N LEU A 74 3.92 7.60 13.98
CA LEU A 74 4.10 8.42 12.78
C LEU A 74 5.57 8.75 12.48
N LEU A 75 6.39 8.80 13.53
CA LEU A 75 7.81 9.17 13.45
C LEU A 75 8.74 7.96 13.60
N SER A 76 8.21 6.75 13.69
CA SER A 76 8.97 5.50 13.79
C SER A 76 9.18 4.91 12.40
N LEU A 77 10.28 5.25 11.75
CA LEU A 77 10.59 4.77 10.41
C LEU A 77 10.92 3.26 10.42
N GLY A 78 10.20 2.49 9.61
CA GLY A 78 10.40 1.05 9.50
C GLY A 78 9.74 0.23 10.61
N ASP A 79 8.99 0.87 11.52
CA ASP A 79 8.22 0.21 12.56
C ASP A 79 6.73 0.46 12.29
N SER A 80 6.11 -0.44 11.55
CA SER A 80 4.72 -0.29 11.11
C SER A 80 3.74 -0.32 12.30
N LYS A 81 4.08 -1.05 13.38
CA LYS A 81 3.26 -1.27 14.57
C LYS A 81 1.76 -1.53 14.31
N TRP A 82 1.45 -2.05 13.13
CA TRP A 82 0.12 -2.60 12.85
C TRP A 82 -0.09 -3.84 13.73
N ASP A 83 -1.34 -4.24 13.90
CA ASP A 83 -1.62 -5.50 14.60
C ASP A 83 -0.96 -6.69 13.86
N ALA A 84 -0.70 -7.77 14.61
CA ALA A 84 0.03 -8.92 14.09
C ALA A 84 -0.67 -9.63 12.92
N ALA A 85 -1.96 -9.38 12.66
CA ALA A 85 -2.68 -9.92 11.52
C ALA A 85 -2.40 -9.07 10.27
N THR A 86 -2.51 -7.74 10.37
CA THR A 86 -2.18 -6.79 9.30
C THR A 86 -0.71 -6.86 8.93
N ASP A 87 0.17 -6.93 9.92
CA ASP A 87 1.62 -7.04 9.71
C ASP A 87 1.97 -8.32 8.92
N ARG A 88 1.39 -9.45 9.29
CA ARG A 88 1.58 -10.73 8.58
C ARG A 88 0.92 -10.76 7.20
N SER A 89 -0.21 -10.06 7.01
CA SER A 89 -0.96 -10.12 5.76
C SER A 89 -0.45 -9.14 4.69
N GLU A 90 0.08 -8.00 5.08
CA GLU A 90 0.42 -6.92 4.16
C GLU A 90 1.88 -6.49 4.19
N ASP A 91 2.66 -6.94 5.22
CA ASP A 91 4.07 -6.56 5.44
C ASP A 91 4.29 -5.04 5.23
N PRO A 92 3.55 -4.18 5.94
CA PRO A 92 3.62 -2.74 5.75
C PRO A 92 5.00 -2.25 6.16
N ALA A 93 5.73 -1.66 5.23
CA ALA A 93 7.13 -1.27 5.44
C ALA A 93 7.34 -0.17 6.51
N GLY A 94 6.26 0.40 7.08
CA GLY A 94 6.33 1.46 8.09
C GLY A 94 6.93 2.76 7.58
N PHE A 95 6.95 2.96 6.26
CA PHE A 95 7.53 4.15 5.62
C PHE A 95 6.49 5.16 5.14
N GLY A 96 5.21 4.78 5.12
CA GLY A 96 4.16 5.48 4.39
C GLY A 96 4.00 6.94 4.77
N PHE A 97 3.99 7.26 6.07
CA PHE A 97 3.84 8.63 6.52
C PHE A 97 5.05 9.52 6.18
N PHE A 98 6.24 8.93 6.03
CA PHE A 98 7.42 9.67 5.59
C PHE A 98 7.36 10.13 4.13
N SER A 99 6.38 9.68 3.34
CA SER A 99 6.16 10.17 1.98
C SER A 99 5.87 11.68 1.91
N ILE A 100 5.40 12.29 3.00
CA ILE A 100 5.14 13.73 3.11
C ILE A 100 6.25 14.53 3.79
N ILE A 101 7.41 13.92 4.04
CA ILE A 101 8.55 14.52 4.76
C ILE A 101 8.94 15.91 4.25
N HIS A 102 8.93 16.10 2.92
CA HIS A 102 9.32 17.39 2.31
C HIS A 102 8.29 18.50 2.50
N SER A 103 7.06 18.15 2.84
CA SER A 103 5.98 19.13 3.02
C SER A 103 5.79 19.49 4.49
N GLY A 104 6.18 18.58 5.40
CA GLY A 104 5.64 18.60 6.76
C GLY A 104 4.13 18.35 6.75
N ALA A 105 3.54 18.15 7.90
CA ALA A 105 2.11 17.95 8.03
C ALA A 105 1.57 18.37 9.40
N THR A 106 0.30 18.75 9.44
CA THR A 106 -0.49 18.78 10.67
C THR A 106 -1.39 17.56 10.68
N VAL A 107 -1.32 16.77 11.74
CA VAL A 107 -2.12 15.56 11.93
C VAL A 107 -3.09 15.79 13.08
N LEU A 108 -4.37 15.47 12.86
CA LEU A 108 -5.43 15.52 13.86
C LEU A 108 -6.09 14.14 13.91
N SER A 109 -6.15 13.56 15.09
CA SER A 109 -6.80 12.25 15.29
C SER A 109 -7.16 12.07 16.76
N ASN A 110 -8.33 11.48 17.02
CA ASN A 110 -8.77 11.11 18.37
C ASN A 110 -8.65 12.23 19.41
N GLY A 111 -8.98 13.48 19.02
CA GLY A 111 -8.92 14.64 19.92
C GLY A 111 -7.51 15.16 20.22
N LEU A 112 -6.51 14.71 19.46
CA LEU A 112 -5.12 15.15 19.53
C LEU A 112 -4.68 15.79 18.23
N ARG A 113 -3.73 16.71 18.34
CA ARG A 113 -3.08 17.39 17.21
C ARG A 113 -1.57 17.34 17.35
N ALA A 114 -0.88 17.14 16.24
CA ALA A 114 0.56 17.32 16.15
C ALA A 114 0.91 18.06 14.84
N HIS A 115 1.84 19.01 14.93
CA HIS A 115 2.45 19.62 13.76
C HIS A 115 3.85 19.02 13.57
N ILE A 116 4.07 18.34 12.46
CA ILE A 116 5.31 17.61 12.17
C ILE A 116 6.01 18.34 11.03
N SER A 117 7.06 19.08 11.36
CA SER A 117 7.91 19.78 10.39
C SER A 117 8.84 18.80 9.67
N THR A 118 9.45 19.23 8.56
CA THR A 118 10.54 18.48 7.92
C THR A 118 11.70 18.21 8.90
N ALA A 119 12.02 19.14 9.79
CA ALA A 119 13.06 18.96 10.79
C ALA A 119 12.69 17.88 11.82
N ALA A 120 11.41 17.80 12.21
CA ALA A 120 10.92 16.77 13.10
C ALA A 120 10.98 15.37 12.47
N PHE A 121 10.62 15.23 11.20
CA PHE A 121 10.80 13.97 10.46
C PHE A 121 12.27 13.51 10.42
N LEU A 122 13.20 14.47 10.40
CA LEU A 122 14.64 14.20 10.41
C LEU A 122 15.22 13.98 11.83
N GLY A 123 14.37 14.01 12.86
CA GLY A 123 14.80 13.86 14.26
C GLY A 123 15.54 15.06 14.84
N ASN A 124 15.47 16.21 14.17
CA ASN A 124 16.16 17.44 14.58
C ASN A 124 15.27 18.36 15.44
N GLU A 125 14.02 18.03 15.59
CA GLU A 125 13.02 18.81 16.33
C GLU A 125 12.07 17.88 17.07
N ASP A 126 11.67 18.27 18.27
CA ASP A 126 10.63 17.56 19.03
C ASP A 126 9.25 17.96 18.53
N VAL A 127 8.31 17.01 18.55
CA VAL A 127 6.93 17.23 18.19
C VAL A 127 6.06 17.26 19.44
N ALA A 128 5.41 18.39 19.68
CA ALA A 128 4.39 18.50 20.71
C ALA A 128 3.08 17.86 20.25
N ILE A 129 2.47 17.04 21.11
CA ILE A 129 1.14 16.50 20.93
C ILE A 129 0.21 17.25 21.86
N GLU A 130 -0.77 17.92 21.30
CA GLU A 130 -1.68 18.83 22.01
C GLU A 130 -3.12 18.31 21.89
N PRO A 131 -3.91 18.42 22.98
CA PRO A 131 -5.36 18.22 22.88
C PRO A 131 -5.98 19.24 21.92
N THR A 132 -7.00 18.80 21.18
CA THR A 132 -7.75 19.66 20.29
C THR A 132 -9.22 19.24 20.24
N ASP A 133 -10.11 20.24 20.11
CA ASP A 133 -11.54 20.07 19.83
C ASP A 133 -11.85 20.19 18.34
N VAL A 134 -10.83 20.50 17.52
CA VAL A 134 -10.92 20.57 16.07
C VAL A 134 -10.39 19.28 15.45
N GLY A 135 -11.12 18.74 14.49
CA GLY A 135 -10.73 17.52 13.76
C GLY A 135 -11.83 16.47 13.75
N PRO A 136 -11.57 15.31 13.14
CA PRO A 136 -12.55 14.25 13.12
C PRO A 136 -12.77 13.66 14.53
N THR A 137 -14.01 13.33 14.84
CA THR A 137 -14.35 12.59 16.07
C THR A 137 -13.89 11.14 16.00
N GLN A 138 -13.72 10.61 14.80
CA GLN A 138 -13.19 9.29 14.49
C GLN A 138 -12.38 9.39 13.19
N GLY A 139 -11.24 8.70 13.12
CA GLY A 139 -10.37 8.70 11.96
C GLY A 139 -9.20 9.67 12.08
N THR A 140 -8.61 9.99 10.94
CA THR A 140 -7.42 10.83 10.88
C THR A 140 -7.57 11.92 9.83
N ARG A 141 -7.18 13.14 10.17
CA ARG A 141 -7.04 14.26 9.24
C ARG A 141 -5.59 14.66 9.14
N ILE A 142 -5.08 14.70 7.92
CA ILE A 142 -3.70 15.12 7.60
C ILE A 142 -3.77 16.35 6.69
N VAL A 143 -3.12 17.43 7.10
CA VAL A 143 -3.09 18.70 6.36
C VAL A 143 -1.65 19.00 5.97
N PHE A 144 -1.41 19.19 4.68
CA PHE A 144 -0.09 19.53 4.14
C PHE A 144 -0.21 20.43 2.89
N VAL A 145 0.88 21.06 2.48
CA VAL A 145 0.92 21.95 1.32
C VAL A 145 1.88 21.41 0.28
N ARG A 146 1.45 21.45 -0.97
CA ARG A 146 2.25 21.02 -2.13
C ARG A 146 2.40 22.18 -3.12
N SER A 147 3.53 22.22 -3.82
CA SER A 147 3.78 23.21 -4.85
C SER A 147 2.96 23.02 -6.13
N GLU A 148 2.41 21.82 -6.33
CA GLU A 148 1.59 21.48 -7.47
C GLU A 148 0.24 22.23 -7.45
N ASN A 149 -0.32 22.51 -8.62
CA ASN A 149 -1.60 23.17 -8.76
C ASN A 149 -2.77 22.20 -8.51
N LEU A 150 -3.99 22.75 -8.33
CA LEU A 150 -5.20 21.97 -8.06
C LEU A 150 -5.47 20.87 -9.10
N ALA A 151 -5.25 21.15 -10.38
CA ALA A 151 -5.51 20.18 -11.45
C ALA A 151 -4.57 18.99 -11.37
N THR A 152 -3.28 19.24 -11.08
CA THR A 152 -2.28 18.17 -10.89
C THR A 152 -2.59 17.33 -9.64
N VAL A 153 -3.00 17.97 -8.53
CA VAL A 153 -3.41 17.26 -7.32
C VAL A 153 -4.64 16.38 -7.57
N ALA A 154 -5.66 16.95 -8.24
CA ALA A 154 -6.87 16.21 -8.58
C ALA A 154 -6.59 15.00 -9.51
N GLN A 155 -5.71 15.19 -10.49
CA GLN A 155 -5.35 14.12 -11.42
C GLN A 155 -4.60 12.98 -10.70
N ALA A 156 -3.63 13.32 -9.84
CA ALA A 156 -2.88 12.33 -9.06
C ALA A 156 -3.80 11.52 -8.12
N LEU A 157 -4.75 12.20 -7.46
CA LEU A 157 -5.71 11.52 -6.61
C LEU A 157 -6.62 10.57 -7.40
N LYS A 158 -7.18 11.04 -8.54
CA LYS A 158 -8.02 10.21 -9.42
C LYS A 158 -7.30 8.95 -9.91
N GLU A 159 -6.03 9.08 -10.25
CA GLU A 159 -5.20 7.96 -10.68
C GLU A 159 -5.07 6.90 -9.59
N VAL A 160 -4.78 7.33 -8.35
CA VAL A 160 -4.58 6.43 -7.21
C VAL A 160 -5.85 5.71 -6.80
N VAL A 161 -7.00 6.42 -6.79
CA VAL A 161 -8.25 5.84 -6.29
C VAL A 161 -9.00 5.01 -7.32
N ARG A 162 -8.59 5.08 -8.57
CA ARG A 162 -9.28 4.49 -9.73
C ARG A 162 -9.67 3.04 -9.53
N PHE A 163 -8.79 2.23 -8.94
CA PHE A 163 -8.98 0.80 -8.69
C PHE A 163 -8.97 0.45 -7.19
N GLY A 164 -9.14 1.46 -6.34
CA GLY A 164 -9.15 1.28 -4.89
C GLY A 164 -10.45 0.69 -4.37
N SER A 165 -10.44 0.22 -3.12
CA SER A 165 -11.60 -0.35 -2.43
C SER A 165 -12.34 0.67 -1.53
N VAL A 166 -11.69 1.80 -1.17
CA VAL A 166 -12.27 2.83 -0.30
C VAL A 166 -12.92 3.93 -1.14
N ASP A 167 -14.08 4.42 -0.72
CA ASP A 167 -14.73 5.55 -1.36
C ASP A 167 -13.96 6.84 -1.08
N VAL A 168 -13.77 7.67 -2.12
CA VAL A 168 -13.01 8.92 -1.99
C VAL A 168 -13.78 10.08 -2.59
N THR A 169 -13.90 11.18 -1.84
CA THR A 169 -14.43 12.44 -2.36
C THR A 169 -13.32 13.47 -2.54
N LEU A 170 -13.44 14.28 -3.57
CA LEU A 170 -12.61 15.47 -3.78
C LEU A 170 -13.51 16.71 -3.80
N ASN A 171 -13.31 17.61 -2.84
CA ASN A 171 -14.14 18.81 -2.65
C ASN A 171 -15.64 18.49 -2.62
N GLY A 172 -16.02 17.41 -1.91
CA GLY A 172 -17.40 16.93 -1.77
C GLY A 172 -17.95 16.14 -2.95
N VAL A 173 -17.19 15.96 -4.03
CA VAL A 173 -17.61 15.17 -5.20
C VAL A 173 -16.97 13.79 -5.14
N MET A 174 -17.80 12.73 -5.19
CA MET A 174 -17.33 11.35 -5.22
C MET A 174 -16.50 11.08 -6.46
N LEU A 175 -15.29 10.53 -6.29
CA LEU A 175 -14.45 10.13 -7.41
C LEU A 175 -14.89 8.77 -7.95
N PRO A 176 -14.96 8.63 -9.28
CA PRO A 176 -15.33 7.36 -9.90
C PRO A 176 -14.25 6.30 -9.67
N ARG A 177 -14.72 5.07 -9.39
CA ARG A 177 -13.87 3.88 -9.37
C ARG A 177 -14.18 3.02 -10.58
N GLU A 178 -13.20 2.25 -11.02
CA GLU A 178 -13.32 1.33 -12.13
C GLU A 178 -12.99 -0.09 -11.66
N ASP A 179 -13.62 -1.08 -12.26
CA ASP A 179 -13.22 -2.47 -12.07
C ASP A 179 -11.91 -2.70 -12.83
N PHE A 180 -10.84 -3.11 -12.10
CA PHE A 180 -9.53 -3.38 -12.68
C PHE A 180 -9.56 -4.49 -13.74
N LEU A 181 -10.51 -5.42 -13.60
CA LEU A 181 -10.70 -6.53 -14.52
C LEU A 181 -11.84 -6.28 -15.54
N LYS A 182 -12.30 -5.03 -15.67
CA LYS A 182 -13.29 -4.67 -16.70
C LYS A 182 -12.85 -5.15 -18.08
N ASP A 183 -13.79 -5.65 -18.86
CA ASP A 183 -13.59 -6.18 -20.21
C ASP A 183 -12.72 -7.46 -20.30
N SER A 184 -12.52 -8.17 -19.19
CA SER A 184 -11.89 -9.49 -19.21
C SER A 184 -12.75 -10.51 -19.94
N LEU A 185 -12.12 -11.40 -20.71
CA LEU A 185 -12.78 -12.54 -21.35
C LEU A 185 -13.24 -13.58 -20.33
N TYR A 186 -12.49 -13.70 -19.24
CA TYR A 186 -12.74 -14.64 -18.16
C TYR A 186 -12.21 -14.06 -16.85
N THR A 187 -12.94 -14.29 -15.77
CA THR A 187 -12.52 -13.90 -14.41
C THR A 187 -12.70 -15.05 -13.44
N LYS A 188 -11.73 -15.29 -12.58
CA LYS A 188 -11.78 -16.29 -11.50
C LYS A 188 -11.22 -15.70 -10.21
N LEU A 189 -11.85 -16.04 -9.08
CA LEU A 189 -11.33 -15.73 -7.75
C LEU A 189 -10.59 -16.96 -7.21
N VAL A 190 -9.32 -16.79 -6.85
CA VAL A 190 -8.47 -17.83 -6.26
C VAL A 190 -7.72 -17.23 -5.08
N ASN A 191 -7.93 -17.75 -3.89
CA ASN A 191 -7.20 -17.36 -2.68
C ASN A 191 -7.12 -15.82 -2.48
N GLY A 192 -8.24 -15.12 -2.61
CA GLY A 192 -8.29 -13.67 -2.42
C GLY A 192 -7.73 -12.83 -3.58
N VAL A 193 -7.37 -13.47 -4.70
CA VAL A 193 -6.95 -12.80 -5.93
C VAL A 193 -7.96 -13.04 -7.04
N ARG A 194 -8.52 -11.97 -7.61
CA ARG A 194 -9.30 -12.04 -8.84
C ARG A 194 -8.32 -12.05 -10.03
N ILE A 195 -8.46 -13.05 -10.88
CA ILE A 195 -7.62 -13.23 -12.06
C ILE A 195 -8.47 -12.93 -13.28
N GLY A 196 -8.04 -11.98 -14.09
CA GLY A 196 -8.70 -11.65 -15.35
C GLY A 196 -7.85 -12.05 -16.55
N VAL A 197 -8.44 -12.73 -17.52
CA VAL A 197 -7.82 -13.07 -18.82
C VAL A 197 -8.34 -12.11 -19.89
N PHE A 198 -7.45 -11.55 -20.68
CA PHE A 198 -7.74 -10.53 -21.69
C PHE A 198 -7.21 -10.96 -23.05
N ALA A 199 -7.88 -10.53 -24.14
CA ALA A 199 -7.34 -10.66 -25.49
C ALA A 199 -6.18 -9.69 -25.70
N GLY A 200 -5.17 -10.11 -26.43
CA GLY A 200 -4.00 -9.31 -26.80
C GLY A 200 -2.70 -9.88 -26.24
N GLY A 201 -1.58 -9.53 -26.88
CA GLY A 201 -0.25 -9.92 -26.42
C GLY A 201 0.26 -8.98 -25.32
N GLY A 202 0.84 -9.51 -24.27
CA GLY A 202 1.49 -8.73 -23.22
C GLY A 202 2.62 -9.50 -22.55
N TYR A 203 3.78 -8.83 -22.40
CA TYR A 203 4.93 -9.38 -21.66
C TYR A 203 4.90 -9.01 -20.17
N ARG A 204 3.81 -8.42 -19.70
CA ARG A 204 3.68 -7.92 -18.33
C ARG A 204 2.36 -8.38 -17.76
N THR A 205 2.37 -8.72 -16.48
CA THR A 205 1.17 -9.04 -15.71
C THR A 205 0.87 -7.85 -14.78
N PRO A 206 -0.05 -6.95 -15.16
CA PRO A 206 -0.49 -5.89 -14.26
C PRO A 206 -1.15 -6.48 -13.02
N CYS A 207 -0.73 -6.02 -11.85
CA CYS A 207 -1.31 -6.42 -10.57
C CYS A 207 -1.83 -5.18 -9.85
N ASN A 208 -3.10 -5.22 -9.47
CA ASN A 208 -3.70 -4.24 -8.56
C ASN A 208 -3.63 -4.79 -7.14
N PHE A 209 -2.93 -4.08 -6.28
CA PHE A 209 -2.91 -4.35 -4.84
C PHE A 209 -3.67 -3.22 -4.13
N HIS A 210 -4.97 -3.42 -3.94
CA HIS A 210 -5.86 -2.47 -3.28
C HIS A 210 -5.77 -1.02 -3.81
N GLY A 211 -5.68 -0.85 -5.13
CA GLY A 211 -5.54 0.46 -5.78
C GLY A 211 -4.12 0.82 -6.20
N SER A 212 -3.10 0.15 -5.68
CA SER A 212 -1.72 0.29 -6.15
C SER A 212 -1.45 -0.65 -7.30
N VAL A 213 -1.37 -0.11 -8.52
CA VAL A 213 -1.12 -0.91 -9.72
C VAL A 213 0.37 -0.99 -10.01
N THR A 214 0.88 -2.19 -10.13
CA THR A 214 2.26 -2.49 -10.50
C THR A 214 2.32 -3.53 -11.59
N ASP A 215 3.37 -3.51 -12.40
CA ASP A 215 3.65 -4.60 -13.32
C ASP A 215 4.53 -5.63 -12.62
N ILE A 216 4.05 -6.85 -12.51
CA ILE A 216 4.86 -7.96 -12.05
C ILE A 216 5.85 -8.29 -13.17
N ARG A 217 7.09 -7.85 -13.01
CA ARG A 217 8.18 -8.28 -13.87
C ARG A 217 8.70 -9.59 -13.32
N THR A 218 8.39 -10.64 -14.02
CA THR A 218 9.00 -11.94 -13.79
C THR A 218 10.42 -11.89 -14.33
N GLY A 219 11.37 -11.53 -13.47
CA GLY A 219 12.80 -11.51 -13.83
C GLY A 219 13.26 -12.93 -14.13
N GLY A 220 13.23 -13.36 -15.39
CA GLY A 220 13.76 -14.60 -15.87
C GLY A 220 12.94 -15.88 -15.65
N ASP A 221 12.00 -15.89 -14.70
CA ASP A 221 11.08 -16.98 -14.50
C ASP A 221 9.67 -16.44 -14.19
N PRO A 222 8.82 -16.33 -15.21
CA PRO A 222 7.44 -15.87 -15.06
C PRO A 222 6.63 -16.71 -14.06
N PHE A 223 7.09 -17.90 -13.73
CA PHE A 223 6.32 -18.87 -12.96
C PHE A 223 6.50 -18.78 -11.44
N ARG A 224 7.42 -17.97 -10.91
CA ARG A 224 7.68 -17.96 -9.46
C ARG A 224 6.60 -17.34 -8.61
N LEU A 225 6.03 -16.22 -9.01
CA LEU A 225 4.92 -15.59 -8.28
C LEU A 225 3.59 -16.21 -8.67
N GLU A 226 3.43 -16.52 -9.94
CA GLU A 226 2.28 -17.17 -10.52
C GLU A 226 2.11 -18.59 -9.96
N SER A 227 3.18 -19.36 -9.80
CA SER A 227 3.14 -20.70 -9.22
C SER A 227 2.80 -20.70 -7.72
N ALA A 228 3.04 -19.62 -7.00
CA ALA A 228 2.61 -19.47 -5.62
C ALA A 228 1.11 -19.12 -5.50
N ILE A 229 0.52 -18.54 -6.55
CA ILE A 229 -0.87 -18.05 -6.54
C ILE A 229 -1.79 -18.97 -7.35
N LEU A 230 -1.28 -19.59 -8.41
CA LEU A 230 -2.07 -20.38 -9.36
C LEU A 230 -1.59 -21.83 -9.44
N PRO A 231 -2.51 -22.81 -9.55
CA PRO A 231 -2.13 -24.17 -9.93
C PRO A 231 -1.41 -24.17 -11.29
N ALA A 232 -0.32 -24.88 -11.40
CA ALA A 232 0.54 -24.93 -12.60
C ALA A 232 -0.19 -25.28 -13.91
N ALA A 233 -1.36 -25.91 -13.81
CA ALA A 233 -2.20 -26.24 -14.97
C ALA A 233 -2.89 -25.01 -15.58
N GLU A 234 -3.23 -23.99 -14.78
CA GLU A 234 -3.93 -22.77 -15.24
C GLU A 234 -2.95 -21.78 -15.88
N LEU A 235 -1.69 -21.79 -15.47
CA LEU A 235 -0.63 -20.92 -16.00
C LEU A 235 -0.17 -21.29 -17.43
N ARG A 236 -0.28 -22.56 -17.81
CA ARG A 236 0.18 -23.02 -19.13
C ARG A 236 -0.61 -22.43 -20.31
N TYR A 237 -1.80 -21.88 -20.03
CA TYR A 237 -2.63 -21.26 -21.06
C TYR A 237 -2.42 -19.74 -21.18
N ALA A 238 -1.77 -19.12 -20.20
CA ALA A 238 -1.54 -17.67 -20.18
C ALA A 238 -0.32 -17.21 -21.01
N THR A 239 0.45 -18.13 -21.57
CA THR A 239 1.69 -17.84 -22.30
C THR A 239 1.53 -17.82 -23.81
N THR A 240 0.29 -17.88 -24.34
CA THR A 240 0.05 -17.71 -25.77
C THR A 240 0.13 -16.23 -26.13
N SER A 241 0.69 -15.91 -27.29
CA SER A 241 0.90 -14.53 -27.77
C SER A 241 -0.37 -13.67 -27.88
N ASP A 242 -1.54 -14.29 -27.72
CA ASP A 242 -2.83 -13.68 -27.98
C ASP A 242 -3.66 -13.36 -26.74
N ILE A 243 -3.15 -13.69 -25.55
CA ILE A 243 -3.80 -13.39 -24.26
C ILE A 243 -2.80 -12.87 -23.24
N TYR A 244 -3.28 -12.06 -22.29
CA TYR A 244 -2.53 -11.65 -21.11
C TYR A 244 -3.42 -11.70 -19.87
N VAL A 245 -2.79 -11.70 -18.69
CA VAL A 245 -3.46 -11.83 -17.42
C VAL A 245 -3.28 -10.55 -16.61
N LYS A 246 -4.34 -10.15 -15.89
CA LYS A 246 -4.27 -9.17 -14.80
C LYS A 246 -4.64 -9.83 -13.48
N LEU A 247 -3.99 -9.41 -12.41
CA LEU A 247 -4.24 -9.87 -11.05
C LEU A 247 -4.80 -8.72 -10.20
N ASP A 248 -5.90 -8.97 -9.50
CA ASP A 248 -6.55 -7.99 -8.63
C ASP A 248 -6.67 -8.58 -7.22
N VAL A 249 -5.84 -8.13 -6.31
CA VAL A 249 -5.79 -8.60 -4.92
C VAL A 249 -6.91 -7.95 -4.14
N VAL A 250 -7.89 -8.74 -3.72
CA VAL A 250 -9.09 -8.29 -2.97
C VAL A 250 -9.05 -8.70 -1.50
N GLU A 251 -8.34 -9.80 -1.19
CA GLU A 251 -8.15 -10.29 0.18
C GLU A 251 -6.70 -10.73 0.38
N THR A 252 -6.01 -10.16 1.36
CA THR A 252 -4.62 -10.49 1.64
C THR A 252 -4.44 -11.62 2.66
N SER A 253 -5.43 -11.85 3.53
CA SER A 253 -5.37 -12.88 4.57
C SER A 253 -5.17 -14.31 4.04
N SER A 254 -5.65 -14.60 2.84
CA SER A 254 -5.54 -15.92 2.21
C SER A 254 -4.19 -16.16 1.49
N LEU A 255 -3.49 -15.11 1.09
CA LEU A 255 -2.18 -15.24 0.41
C LEU A 255 -1.10 -15.78 1.35
N HIS A 256 -1.11 -15.37 2.61
CA HIS A 256 -0.14 -15.84 3.61
C HIS A 256 -0.39 -17.29 4.06
N GLN A 257 -1.64 -17.76 4.06
CA GLN A 257 -1.92 -19.17 4.35
C GLN A 257 -1.33 -20.08 3.27
N ALA A 258 -1.38 -19.69 2.01
CA ALA A 258 -0.77 -20.40 0.91
C ALA A 258 0.77 -20.41 0.99
N ALA A 259 1.39 -19.28 1.30
CA ALA A 259 2.84 -19.16 1.46
C ALA A 259 3.34 -19.91 2.70
N GLY A 260 2.62 -19.87 3.84
CA GLY A 260 2.96 -20.60 5.06
C GLY A 260 2.86 -22.11 4.94
N SER A 261 1.96 -22.64 4.10
CA SER A 261 1.85 -24.08 3.86
C SER A 261 3.00 -24.65 3.03
N TYR A 262 3.72 -23.83 2.26
CA TYR A 262 4.93 -24.24 1.54
C TYR A 262 6.21 -24.13 2.37
N GLY A 263 6.24 -23.32 3.44
CA GLY A 263 7.41 -23.14 4.32
C GLY A 263 7.55 -24.18 5.44
N SER A 264 6.52 -24.94 5.78
CA SER A 264 6.55 -25.97 6.84
C SER A 264 6.76 -27.40 6.34
N GLY A 265 6.94 -27.59 5.04
CA GLY A 265 7.41 -28.84 4.46
C GLY A 265 8.87 -29.07 4.80
N SER A 266 9.13 -29.59 6.02
CA SER A 266 10.44 -30.14 6.38
C SER A 266 10.94 -31.03 5.25
N GLY A 267 12.03 -30.60 4.60
CA GLY A 267 12.71 -31.38 3.60
C GLY A 267 13.09 -32.75 4.14
N ARG A 268 12.31 -33.79 3.86
CA ARG A 268 12.82 -35.11 3.77
C ARG A 268 13.58 -35.19 2.45
N CYS A 269 14.87 -35.04 2.55
CA CYS A 269 15.80 -35.53 1.54
C CYS A 269 15.47 -37.00 1.28
N VAL A 270 14.80 -37.31 0.18
CA VAL A 270 14.75 -38.66 -0.34
C VAL A 270 16.10 -38.87 -1.00
N GLN A 271 16.97 -39.53 -0.25
CA GLN A 271 18.24 -40.04 -0.77
C GLN A 271 17.96 -40.99 -1.96
N GLY A 272 18.68 -40.72 -3.01
CA GLY A 272 19.06 -41.49 -4.16
C GLY A 272 18.38 -42.83 -4.40
N VAL A 273 17.63 -42.86 -5.49
CA VAL A 273 17.54 -44.09 -6.29
C VAL A 273 18.50 -43.91 -7.45
N ASP A 274 19.60 -44.66 -7.40
CA ASP A 274 20.59 -44.79 -8.47
C ASP A 274 19.90 -45.39 -9.72
N PRO A 275 19.95 -44.76 -10.91
CA PRO A 275 19.31 -45.29 -12.11
C PRO A 275 20.17 -46.32 -12.85
N ARG A 276 21.06 -47.04 -12.19
CA ARG A 276 21.91 -48.07 -12.80
C ARG A 276 21.82 -49.41 -12.10
N VAL A 277 20.66 -50.06 -12.13
CA VAL A 277 20.60 -51.52 -12.11
C VAL A 277 19.36 -51.96 -12.88
N SER A 278 19.52 -52.13 -14.18
CA SER A 278 18.74 -53.02 -14.99
C SER A 278 19.43 -54.39 -14.95
N HIS A 279 18.83 -55.38 -14.36
CA HIS A 279 19.04 -56.76 -14.79
C HIS A 279 17.73 -57.52 -14.65
N CYS A 280 17.22 -57.92 -15.79
CA CYS A 280 16.35 -59.05 -15.98
C CYS A 280 17.07 -60.29 -15.48
N ASP A 281 16.34 -61.20 -14.84
CA ASP A 281 16.49 -62.63 -15.11
C ASP A 281 15.34 -63.41 -14.46
N ALA A 282 14.75 -64.28 -15.35
CA ALA A 282 13.89 -65.43 -15.18
C ALA A 282 12.50 -65.28 -14.51
#